data_1522c240bef5bc3b4756b95abe8475c2
#
_entry.id   1522c240bef5bc3b4756b95abe8475c2
#
_cell.length_a   1.000
_cell.length_b   1.000
_cell.length_c   1.000
_cell.angle_alpha   90.00
_cell.angle_beta   90.00
_cell.angle_gamma   90.00
#
_symmetry.space_group_name_H-M   'P 1'
#
loop_
_entity.id
_entity.type
_entity.pdbx_description
1 polymer ?
#
loop_
_entity_poly.entity_id
_entity_poly.type
_entity_poly.pdbx_seq_one_letter_code
_entity_poly.pdbx_strand_id
1 'polypeptide(L)'
;MFLAIMSFSGTLMFFIRKARRGEEIFLREIPGLKAVEEAVGRSTEMGKPVLYVPGIMDMDQVETVAGVIVLSHVSKMTARYETTLNVPVSRAIVMKAAREACKESYLMEGRPDMFHEDMVHYVTDEQFAYAAGVNGIMVREKPAACLYMGKFYAESLILAETGNSIGAIQIAGTASQAQIPFFVTACDYTLIGEEFFAASAYLSQRPELIGGV
;
A
#
# COMPACT_ATOMS: atom_id res chain seq x y z
N MET A 1 -22.68 11.25 26.84
CA MET A 1 -21.39 11.44 26.16
C MET A 1 -20.21 10.85 26.96
N PHE A 2 -20.02 11.22 28.24
CA PHE A 2 -18.90 10.72 29.07
C PHE A 2 -18.88 9.19 29.24
N LEU A 3 -19.99 8.54 29.50
CA LEU A 3 -20.09 7.09 29.61
C LEU A 3 -19.76 6.36 28.31
N ALA A 4 -20.12 6.92 27.15
CA ALA A 4 -19.80 6.34 25.86
C ALA A 4 -18.27 6.39 25.58
N ILE A 5 -17.63 7.51 25.93
CA ILE A 5 -16.16 7.65 25.79
C ILE A 5 -15.44 6.66 26.73
N MET A 6 -15.88 6.54 27.97
CA MET A 6 -15.31 5.60 28.95
C MET A 6 -15.48 4.14 28.48
N SER A 7 -16.65 3.77 27.97
CA SER A 7 -16.91 2.44 27.42
C SER A 7 -16.01 2.15 26.21
N PHE A 8 -15.95 3.08 25.25
CA PHE A 8 -15.10 2.94 24.06
C PHE A 8 -13.62 2.81 24.43
N SER A 9 -13.12 3.72 25.29
CA SER A 9 -11.71 3.67 25.73
C SER A 9 -11.40 2.38 26.50
N GLY A 10 -12.33 1.89 27.32
CA GLY A 10 -12.19 0.63 28.05
C GLY A 10 -12.12 -0.58 27.13
N THR A 11 -13.00 -0.62 26.13
CA THR A 11 -13.01 -1.69 25.11
C THR A 11 -11.72 -1.68 24.29
N LEU A 12 -11.28 -0.52 23.81
CA LEU A 12 -10.04 -0.36 23.07
C LEU A 12 -8.83 -0.86 23.89
N MET A 13 -8.73 -0.42 25.16
CA MET A 13 -7.64 -0.84 26.06
C MET A 13 -7.68 -2.35 26.33
N PHE A 14 -8.86 -2.94 26.43
CA PHE A 14 -9.03 -4.39 26.60
C PHE A 14 -8.49 -5.16 25.39
N PHE A 15 -8.87 -4.78 24.16
CA PHE A 15 -8.40 -5.46 22.95
C PHE A 15 -6.91 -5.27 22.72
N ILE A 16 -6.36 -4.07 22.94
CA ILE A 16 -4.91 -3.84 22.85
C ILE A 16 -4.15 -4.72 23.85
N ARG A 17 -4.63 -4.85 25.10
CA ARG A 17 -4.01 -5.73 26.09
C ARG A 17 -4.12 -7.20 25.72
N LYS A 18 -5.23 -7.62 25.15
CA LYS A 18 -5.45 -8.98 24.66
C LYS A 18 -4.48 -9.31 23.54
N ALA A 19 -4.34 -8.42 22.55
CA ALA A 19 -3.38 -8.55 21.47
C ALA A 19 -1.92 -8.63 21.96
N ARG A 20 -1.53 -7.79 22.94
CA ARG A 20 -0.20 -7.82 23.55
C ARG A 20 0.12 -9.11 24.31
N ARG A 21 -0.88 -9.84 24.79
CA ARG A 21 -0.71 -11.15 25.45
C ARG A 21 -0.50 -12.29 24.45
N GLY A 22 -0.53 -12.01 23.14
CA GLY A 22 -0.38 -13.03 22.10
C GLY A 22 -1.62 -13.94 21.97
N GLU A 23 -2.76 -13.54 22.53
CA GLU A 23 -4.01 -14.25 22.29
C GLU A 23 -4.44 -14.05 20.85
N GLU A 24 -4.75 -15.12 20.13
CA GLU A 24 -5.23 -15.05 18.76
C GLU A 24 -6.52 -14.21 18.70
N ILE A 25 -6.42 -13.05 18.08
CA ILE A 25 -7.60 -12.27 17.70
C ILE A 25 -8.01 -12.78 16.32
N PHE A 26 -9.20 -13.36 16.21
CA PHE A 26 -9.75 -13.77 14.93
C PHE A 26 -9.91 -12.54 14.04
N LEU A 27 -9.05 -12.43 13.04
CA LEU A 27 -9.16 -11.43 11.98
C LEU A 27 -9.72 -12.16 10.75
N ARG A 28 -10.81 -11.61 10.21
CA ARG A 28 -11.37 -12.10 8.96
C ARG A 28 -10.34 -11.92 7.85
N GLU A 29 -10.21 -12.92 6.97
CA GLU A 29 -9.43 -12.75 5.75
C GLU A 29 -9.90 -11.50 4.98
N ILE A 30 -8.93 -10.67 4.60
CA ILE A 30 -9.19 -9.44 3.84
C ILE A 30 -9.00 -9.78 2.37
N PRO A 31 -10.09 -9.85 1.57
CA PRO A 31 -9.99 -10.28 0.17
C PRO A 31 -9.03 -9.42 -0.66
N GLY A 32 -8.87 -8.13 -0.31
CA GLY A 32 -7.95 -7.24 -0.99
C GLY A 32 -6.48 -7.62 -0.85
N LEU A 33 -6.07 -8.25 0.25
CA LEU A 33 -4.70 -8.76 0.40
C LEU A 33 -4.45 -9.93 -0.55
N LYS A 34 -5.44 -10.81 -0.70
CA LYS A 34 -5.35 -11.91 -1.67
C LYS A 34 -5.27 -11.39 -3.10
N ALA A 35 -6.04 -10.35 -3.44
CA ALA A 35 -5.95 -9.70 -4.75
C ALA A 35 -4.55 -9.11 -4.99
N VAL A 36 -3.90 -8.53 -3.97
CA VAL A 36 -2.51 -8.05 -4.06
C VAL A 36 -1.54 -9.20 -4.35
N GLU A 37 -1.69 -10.34 -3.65
CA GLU A 37 -0.86 -11.53 -3.88
C GLU A 37 -1.02 -12.07 -5.31
N GLU A 38 -2.25 -12.16 -5.79
CA GLU A 38 -2.56 -12.61 -7.16
C GLU A 38 -1.96 -11.64 -8.21
N ALA A 39 -2.03 -10.32 -7.99
CA ALA A 39 -1.46 -9.33 -8.89
C ALA A 39 0.07 -9.41 -8.96
N VAL A 40 0.75 -9.58 -7.82
CA VAL A 40 2.22 -9.77 -7.78
C VAL A 40 2.60 -11.09 -8.46
N GLY A 41 1.89 -12.19 -8.17
CA GLY A 41 2.11 -13.49 -8.81
C GLY A 41 1.99 -13.41 -10.33
N ARG A 42 0.96 -12.72 -10.82
CA ARG A 42 0.77 -12.52 -12.26
C ARG A 42 1.85 -11.64 -12.89
N SER A 43 2.35 -10.64 -12.17
CA SER A 43 3.49 -9.83 -12.63
C SER A 43 4.74 -10.70 -12.82
N THR A 44 4.97 -11.64 -11.90
CA THR A 44 6.05 -12.62 -11.98
C THR A 44 5.92 -13.51 -13.22
N GLU A 45 4.73 -14.10 -13.42
CA GLU A 45 4.47 -14.96 -14.58
C GLU A 45 4.66 -14.25 -15.92
N MET A 46 4.34 -12.95 -15.97
CA MET A 46 4.49 -12.11 -17.15
C MET A 46 5.91 -11.54 -17.33
N GLY A 47 6.79 -11.69 -16.35
CA GLY A 47 8.12 -11.07 -16.35
C GLY A 47 8.07 -9.55 -16.39
N LYS A 48 7.04 -8.92 -15.81
CA LYS A 48 6.82 -7.48 -15.81
C LYS A 48 6.88 -6.90 -14.40
N PRO A 49 7.25 -5.61 -14.24
CA PRO A 49 7.35 -5.00 -12.93
C PRO A 49 5.98 -4.81 -12.25
N VAL A 50 6.03 -4.70 -10.94
CA VAL A 50 4.96 -4.18 -10.09
C VAL A 50 5.23 -2.69 -9.86
N LEU A 51 4.27 -1.84 -10.15
CA LEU A 51 4.31 -0.42 -9.81
C LEU A 51 3.54 -0.20 -8.50
N TYR A 52 4.19 0.45 -7.54
CA TYR A 52 3.58 0.79 -6.26
C TYR A 52 3.59 2.29 -6.00
N VAL A 53 2.42 2.89 -5.82
CA VAL A 53 2.24 4.34 -5.62
C VAL A 53 1.69 4.59 -4.21
N PRO A 54 2.51 5.11 -3.26
CA PRO A 54 2.10 5.28 -1.86
C PRO A 54 1.26 6.55 -1.59
N GLY A 55 0.60 7.09 -2.62
CA GLY A 55 -0.11 8.37 -2.54
C GLY A 55 0.82 9.57 -2.70
N ILE A 56 0.27 10.78 -2.48
CA ILE A 56 1.01 12.04 -2.67
C ILE A 56 1.24 12.81 -1.37
N MET A 57 0.77 12.30 -0.24
CA MET A 57 0.87 12.96 1.06
C MET A 57 2.12 12.52 1.83
N ASP A 58 2.42 13.25 2.91
CA ASP A 58 3.57 12.97 3.76
C ASP A 58 3.23 11.95 4.87
N MET A 59 4.24 11.55 5.66
CA MET A 59 4.12 10.56 6.74
C MET A 59 3.28 11.03 7.95
N ASP A 60 2.82 12.27 7.96
CA ASP A 60 1.84 12.77 8.93
C ASP A 60 0.42 12.28 8.69
N GLN A 61 0.16 11.70 7.51
CA GLN A 61 -1.13 11.13 7.14
C GLN A 61 -1.17 9.63 7.44
N VAL A 62 -2.22 9.18 8.12
CA VAL A 62 -2.40 7.78 8.51
C VAL A 62 -2.46 6.86 7.29
N GLU A 63 -3.09 7.33 6.21
CA GLU A 63 -3.16 6.59 4.95
C GLU A 63 -1.79 6.35 4.32
N THR A 64 -0.87 7.33 4.43
CA THR A 64 0.51 7.18 3.93
C THR A 64 1.28 6.14 4.75
N VAL A 65 1.11 6.18 6.08
CA VAL A 65 1.72 5.17 6.98
C VAL A 65 1.19 3.77 6.66
N ALA A 66 -0.15 3.64 6.49
CA ALA A 66 -0.77 2.38 6.08
C ALA A 66 -0.23 1.89 4.72
N GLY A 67 -0.07 2.80 3.76
CA GLY A 67 0.54 2.49 2.45
C GLY A 67 1.97 1.97 2.58
N VAL A 68 2.81 2.55 3.42
CA VAL A 68 4.19 2.06 3.64
C VAL A 68 4.20 0.68 4.32
N ILE A 69 3.25 0.39 5.20
CA ILE A 69 3.11 -0.95 5.81
C ILE A 69 2.72 -1.99 4.74
N VAL A 70 1.75 -1.67 3.88
CA VAL A 70 1.37 -2.54 2.76
C VAL A 70 2.54 -2.72 1.79
N LEU A 71 3.32 -1.65 1.53
CA LEU A 71 4.54 -1.73 0.70
C LEU A 71 5.53 -2.74 1.25
N SER A 72 5.73 -2.81 2.58
CA SER A 72 6.62 -3.81 3.19
C SER A 72 6.18 -5.24 2.84
N HIS A 73 4.88 -5.50 2.84
CA HIS A 73 4.34 -6.81 2.46
C HIS A 73 4.54 -7.11 0.96
N VAL A 74 4.22 -6.14 0.10
CA VAL A 74 4.45 -6.26 -1.35
C VAL A 74 5.93 -6.49 -1.64
N SER A 75 6.83 -5.79 -0.94
CA SER A 75 8.29 -5.95 -1.08
C SER A 75 8.76 -7.36 -0.70
N LYS A 76 8.18 -7.96 0.36
CA LYS A 76 8.47 -9.38 0.70
C LYS A 76 8.05 -10.31 -0.42
N MET A 77 6.87 -10.10 -0.99
CA MET A 77 6.39 -10.94 -2.10
C MET A 77 7.26 -10.76 -3.35
N THR A 78 7.60 -9.52 -3.73
CA THR A 78 8.45 -9.27 -4.91
C THR A 78 9.86 -9.83 -4.72
N ALA A 79 10.42 -9.80 -3.50
CA ALA A 79 11.68 -10.45 -3.16
C ALA A 79 11.59 -11.97 -3.31
N ARG A 80 10.52 -12.58 -2.79
CA ARG A 80 10.28 -14.04 -2.84
C ARG A 80 10.08 -14.55 -4.25
N TYR A 81 9.34 -13.81 -5.07
CA TYR A 81 9.02 -14.19 -6.45
C TYR A 81 10.00 -13.65 -7.49
N GLU A 82 11.07 -12.98 -7.06
CA GLU A 82 12.08 -12.38 -7.93
C GLU A 82 11.50 -11.40 -8.96
N THR A 83 10.49 -10.65 -8.56
CA THR A 83 9.79 -9.68 -9.41
C THR A 83 10.31 -8.28 -9.20
N THR A 84 10.48 -7.51 -10.27
CA THR A 84 10.90 -6.11 -10.18
C THR A 84 9.80 -5.24 -9.55
N LEU A 85 10.18 -4.43 -8.56
CA LEU A 85 9.32 -3.46 -7.90
C LEU A 85 9.77 -2.04 -8.25
N ASN A 86 8.84 -1.17 -8.60
CA ASN A 86 9.09 0.25 -8.89
C ASN A 86 8.17 1.11 -8.02
N VAL A 87 8.74 2.00 -7.21
CA VAL A 87 8.02 2.81 -6.21
C VAL A 87 8.33 4.30 -6.41
N PRO A 88 7.65 4.98 -7.35
CA PRO A 88 7.76 6.43 -7.48
C PRO A 88 7.07 7.11 -6.29
N VAL A 89 7.73 8.08 -5.68
CA VAL A 89 7.20 8.81 -4.52
C VAL A 89 7.22 10.32 -4.74
N SER A 90 6.25 11.02 -4.12
CA SER A 90 6.13 12.47 -4.23
C SER A 90 6.78 13.22 -3.06
N ARG A 91 7.16 12.55 -1.98
CA ARG A 91 7.72 13.19 -0.77
C ARG A 91 9.04 12.54 -0.38
N ALA A 92 10.03 13.38 -0.06
CA ALA A 92 11.37 12.89 0.30
C ALA A 92 11.38 12.08 1.62
N ILE A 93 10.50 12.42 2.58
CA ILE A 93 10.37 11.66 3.84
C ILE A 93 9.76 10.30 3.57
N VAL A 94 8.72 10.24 2.75
CA VAL A 94 8.10 8.97 2.31
C VAL A 94 9.11 8.12 1.56
N MET A 95 9.96 8.71 0.70
CA MET A 95 11.02 7.99 0.00
C MET A 95 11.95 7.27 0.99
N LYS A 96 12.40 7.97 2.04
CA LYS A 96 13.29 7.37 3.05
C LYS A 96 12.59 6.22 3.79
N ALA A 97 11.36 6.44 4.26
CA ALA A 97 10.59 5.42 4.94
C ALA A 97 10.32 4.19 4.05
N ALA A 98 9.94 4.42 2.80
CA ALA A 98 9.70 3.37 1.82
C ALA A 98 10.98 2.57 1.48
N ARG A 99 12.13 3.25 1.33
CA ARG A 99 13.42 2.59 1.11
C ARG A 99 13.80 1.66 2.27
N GLU A 100 13.68 2.14 3.50
CA GLU A 100 13.98 1.32 4.67
C GLU A 100 13.00 0.13 4.77
N ALA A 101 11.72 0.35 4.54
CA ALA A 101 10.71 -0.70 4.53
C ALA A 101 10.98 -1.78 3.47
N CYS A 102 11.34 -1.38 2.24
CA CYS A 102 11.75 -2.30 1.19
C CYS A 102 13.02 -3.07 1.57
N LYS A 103 14.08 -2.35 1.98
CA LYS A 103 15.36 -2.94 2.36
C LYS A 103 15.22 -3.99 3.46
N GLU A 104 14.47 -3.67 4.53
CA GLU A 104 14.19 -4.60 5.62
C GLU A 104 13.41 -5.83 5.11
N SER A 105 12.42 -5.62 4.24
CA SER A 105 11.61 -6.70 3.66
C SER A 105 12.44 -7.66 2.81
N TYR A 106 13.31 -7.12 1.94
CA TYR A 106 14.21 -7.94 1.12
C TYR A 106 15.24 -8.70 1.97
N LEU A 107 15.75 -8.06 3.04
CA LEU A 107 16.65 -8.72 3.98
C LEU A 107 15.95 -9.88 4.72
N MET A 108 14.72 -9.68 5.19
CA MET A 108 13.92 -10.70 5.87
C MET A 108 13.63 -11.92 4.98
N GLU A 109 13.43 -11.71 3.69
CA GLU A 109 13.24 -12.81 2.71
C GLU A 109 14.57 -13.45 2.24
N GLY A 110 15.71 -13.01 2.79
CA GLY A 110 17.02 -13.55 2.42
C GLY A 110 17.52 -13.15 1.04
N ARG A 111 16.96 -12.09 0.48
CA ARG A 111 17.28 -11.60 -0.87
C ARG A 111 17.77 -10.13 -0.89
N PRO A 112 18.74 -9.78 -0.03
CA PRO A 112 19.27 -8.42 0.00
C PRO A 112 19.97 -8.02 -1.31
N ASP A 113 20.42 -9.01 -2.10
CA ASP A 113 21.03 -8.85 -3.42
C ASP A 113 20.10 -8.22 -4.46
N MET A 114 18.79 -8.39 -4.29
CA MET A 114 17.77 -7.85 -5.19
C MET A 114 17.32 -6.43 -4.82
N PHE A 115 17.69 -5.95 -3.64
CA PHE A 115 17.34 -4.58 -3.25
C PHE A 115 18.29 -3.57 -3.91
N HIS A 116 17.72 -2.62 -4.63
CA HIS A 116 18.43 -1.48 -5.20
C HIS A 116 17.74 -0.19 -4.76
N GLU A 117 18.50 0.82 -4.36
CA GLU A 117 17.93 2.08 -3.87
C GLU A 117 17.04 2.78 -4.92
N ASP A 118 17.34 2.59 -6.20
CA ASP A 118 16.59 3.17 -7.32
C ASP A 118 15.17 2.61 -7.47
N MET A 119 14.87 1.46 -6.83
CA MET A 119 13.49 0.91 -6.79
C MET A 119 12.52 1.91 -6.17
N VAL A 120 13.00 2.69 -5.21
CA VAL A 120 12.21 3.74 -4.57
C VAL A 120 12.84 5.10 -4.90
N HIS A 121 12.19 5.88 -5.71
CA HIS A 121 12.75 7.14 -6.19
C HIS A 121 11.77 8.29 -6.09
N TYR A 122 12.32 9.48 -5.83
CA TYR A 122 11.56 10.72 -5.79
C TYR A 122 11.30 11.22 -7.21
N VAL A 123 10.05 11.61 -7.48
CA VAL A 123 9.65 12.20 -8.76
C VAL A 123 9.52 13.72 -8.64
N THR A 124 8.52 14.19 -7.90
CA THR A 124 8.28 15.61 -7.60
C THR A 124 7.17 15.72 -6.54
N ASP A 125 7.11 16.82 -5.83
CA ASP A 125 6.06 17.13 -4.85
C ASP A 125 4.87 17.90 -5.45
N GLU A 126 4.97 18.31 -6.72
CA GLU A 126 3.86 18.93 -7.44
C GLU A 126 2.91 17.85 -7.97
N GLN A 127 1.62 17.96 -7.64
CA GLN A 127 0.61 16.94 -7.84
C GLN A 127 0.49 16.44 -9.28
N PHE A 128 0.32 17.35 -10.24
CA PHE A 128 0.10 16.96 -11.63
C PHE A 128 1.39 16.57 -12.35
N ALA A 129 2.52 17.19 -11.99
CA ALA A 129 3.81 16.76 -12.51
C ALA A 129 4.18 15.35 -11.99
N TYR A 130 3.81 15.03 -10.75
CA TYR A 130 3.94 13.68 -10.21
C TYR A 130 3.10 12.68 -11.01
N ALA A 131 1.81 12.97 -11.22
CA ALA A 131 0.95 12.12 -12.04
C ALA A 131 1.52 11.92 -13.46
N ALA A 132 2.00 12.98 -14.10
CA ALA A 132 2.63 12.90 -15.42
C ALA A 132 3.90 12.05 -15.41
N GLY A 133 4.75 12.20 -14.38
CA GLY A 133 5.96 11.38 -14.19
C GLY A 133 5.63 9.90 -14.03
N VAL A 134 4.67 9.57 -13.16
CA VAL A 134 4.21 8.18 -12.94
C VAL A 134 3.58 7.60 -14.20
N ASN A 135 2.75 8.37 -14.90
CA ASN A 135 2.18 7.96 -16.19
C ASN A 135 3.27 7.65 -17.23
N GLY A 136 4.32 8.49 -17.26
CA GLY A 136 5.49 8.24 -18.10
C GLY A 136 6.17 6.89 -17.81
N ILE A 137 6.28 6.52 -16.53
CA ILE A 137 6.79 5.21 -16.10
C ILE A 137 5.83 4.11 -16.58
N MET A 138 4.53 4.24 -16.33
CA MET A 138 3.51 3.25 -16.70
C MET A 138 3.51 2.95 -18.21
N VAL A 139 3.60 3.97 -19.04
CA VAL A 139 3.60 3.81 -20.50
C VAL A 139 4.89 3.17 -21.02
N ARG A 140 6.05 3.49 -20.42
CA ARG A 140 7.35 2.95 -20.83
C ARG A 140 7.54 1.52 -20.35
N GLU A 141 7.28 1.25 -19.07
CA GLU A 141 7.61 -0.03 -18.43
C GLU A 141 6.47 -1.05 -18.54
N LYS A 142 5.24 -0.58 -18.76
CA LYS A 142 4.04 -1.40 -18.87
C LYS A 142 3.94 -2.42 -17.74
N PRO A 143 3.90 -1.96 -16.47
CA PRO A 143 3.79 -2.86 -15.33
C PRO A 143 2.58 -3.77 -15.48
N ALA A 144 2.69 -5.01 -15.01
CA ALA A 144 1.57 -5.94 -15.02
C ALA A 144 0.59 -5.66 -13.89
N ALA A 145 1.07 -5.10 -12.78
CA ALA A 145 0.26 -4.67 -11.66
C ALA A 145 0.58 -3.24 -11.24
N CYS A 146 -0.46 -2.45 -10.95
CA CYS A 146 -0.39 -1.11 -10.39
C CYS A 146 -1.11 -1.09 -9.04
N LEU A 147 -0.39 -0.76 -7.98
CA LEU A 147 -0.91 -0.71 -6.62
C LEU A 147 -0.93 0.74 -6.13
N TYR A 148 -2.11 1.29 -5.88
CA TYR A 148 -2.31 2.67 -5.40
C TYR A 148 -2.73 2.63 -3.95
N MET A 149 -1.80 2.82 -3.00
CA MET A 149 -2.05 2.60 -1.58
C MET A 149 -1.72 3.85 -0.77
N GLY A 150 -2.73 4.63 -0.38
CA GLY A 150 -2.52 5.84 0.39
C GLY A 150 -3.57 6.91 0.16
N LYS A 151 -3.19 8.17 0.37
CA LYS A 151 -4.05 9.32 0.15
C LYS A 151 -3.79 9.96 -1.20
N PHE A 152 -4.86 10.13 -1.96
CA PHE A 152 -4.87 10.69 -3.30
C PHE A 152 -5.87 11.84 -3.41
N TYR A 153 -5.74 12.62 -4.48
CA TYR A 153 -6.69 13.63 -4.92
C TYR A 153 -7.03 13.40 -6.41
N ALA A 154 -7.13 14.45 -7.20
CA ALA A 154 -7.54 14.36 -8.62
C ALA A 154 -6.59 13.51 -9.50
N GLU A 155 -5.32 13.37 -9.11
CA GLU A 155 -4.35 12.51 -9.82
C GLU A 155 -4.73 11.05 -9.86
N SER A 156 -5.54 10.58 -8.90
CA SER A 156 -6.01 9.19 -8.83
C SER A 156 -6.70 8.74 -10.12
N LEU A 157 -7.54 9.61 -10.69
CA LEU A 157 -8.24 9.30 -11.93
C LEU A 157 -7.27 9.16 -13.12
N ILE A 158 -6.30 10.08 -13.21
CA ILE A 158 -5.31 10.08 -14.29
C ILE A 158 -4.44 8.81 -14.22
N LEU A 159 -4.01 8.42 -13.02
CA LEU A 159 -3.22 7.20 -12.79
C LEU A 159 -4.02 5.94 -13.13
N ALA A 160 -5.26 5.85 -12.63
CA ALA A 160 -6.10 4.68 -12.84
C ALA A 160 -6.52 4.52 -14.33
N GLU A 161 -6.79 5.62 -15.03
CA GLU A 161 -7.06 5.60 -16.48
C GLU A 161 -5.84 5.12 -17.28
N THR A 162 -4.65 5.60 -16.93
CA THR A 162 -3.42 5.16 -17.58
C THR A 162 -3.17 3.67 -17.33
N GLY A 163 -3.36 3.19 -16.09
CA GLY A 163 -3.23 1.77 -15.75
C GLY A 163 -4.18 0.88 -16.53
N ASN A 164 -5.43 1.33 -16.70
CA ASN A 164 -6.40 0.64 -17.55
C ASN A 164 -5.97 0.61 -19.02
N SER A 165 -5.47 1.73 -19.56
CA SER A 165 -5.04 1.83 -20.96
C SER A 165 -3.87 0.90 -21.32
N ILE A 166 -2.97 0.61 -20.37
CA ILE A 166 -1.84 -0.32 -20.54
C ILE A 166 -2.19 -1.76 -20.23
N GLY A 167 -3.43 -2.03 -19.74
CA GLY A 167 -3.90 -3.37 -19.39
C GLY A 167 -3.29 -3.94 -18.10
N ALA A 168 -2.88 -3.09 -17.16
CA ALA A 168 -2.38 -3.51 -15.87
C ALA A 168 -3.52 -3.94 -14.95
N ILE A 169 -3.26 -4.92 -14.07
CA ILE A 169 -4.13 -5.20 -12.94
C ILE A 169 -3.98 -4.06 -11.95
N GLN A 170 -5.09 -3.47 -11.55
CA GLN A 170 -5.09 -2.30 -10.68
C GLN A 170 -5.75 -2.58 -9.34
N ILE A 171 -5.04 -2.32 -8.26
CA ILE A 171 -5.56 -2.44 -6.90
C ILE A 171 -5.33 -1.13 -6.16
N ALA A 172 -6.39 -0.58 -5.59
CA ALA A 172 -6.31 0.64 -4.80
C ALA A 172 -6.61 0.38 -3.33
N GLY A 173 -6.01 1.18 -2.45
CA GLY A 173 -6.33 1.24 -1.02
C GLY A 173 -6.30 2.69 -0.55
N THR A 174 -7.48 3.23 -0.21
CA THR A 174 -7.61 4.62 0.24
C THR A 174 -8.78 4.81 1.20
N ALA A 175 -8.63 5.74 2.12
CA ALA A 175 -9.72 6.21 2.97
C ALA A 175 -10.32 7.55 2.49
N SER A 176 -9.78 8.13 1.42
CA SER A 176 -10.27 9.38 0.84
C SER A 176 -11.62 9.18 0.16
N GLN A 177 -12.71 9.57 0.82
CA GLN A 177 -14.09 9.39 0.33
C GLN A 177 -14.31 10.00 -1.05
N ALA A 178 -13.66 11.10 -1.38
CA ALA A 178 -13.77 11.76 -2.67
C ALA A 178 -13.13 10.95 -3.81
N GLN A 179 -12.18 10.07 -3.52
CA GLN A 179 -11.43 9.29 -4.51
C GLN A 179 -11.91 7.84 -4.64
N ILE A 180 -12.57 7.31 -3.62
CA ILE A 180 -13.13 5.95 -3.63
C ILE A 180 -13.97 5.66 -4.89
N PRO A 181 -14.91 6.52 -5.33
CA PRO A 181 -15.71 6.24 -6.52
C PRO A 181 -14.87 6.07 -7.80
N PHE A 182 -13.78 6.83 -7.94
CA PHE A 182 -12.89 6.71 -9.10
C PHE A 182 -12.14 5.39 -9.09
N PHE A 183 -11.57 5.01 -7.95
CA PHE A 183 -10.86 3.74 -7.83
C PHE A 183 -11.78 2.53 -7.96
N VAL A 184 -12.97 2.56 -7.37
CA VAL A 184 -13.96 1.47 -7.53
C VAL A 184 -14.38 1.27 -8.98
N THR A 185 -14.41 2.34 -9.76
CA THR A 185 -14.81 2.26 -11.18
C THR A 185 -13.66 1.81 -12.08
N ALA A 186 -12.42 2.18 -11.76
CA ALA A 186 -11.27 2.00 -12.64
C ALA A 186 -10.33 0.86 -12.23
N CYS A 187 -10.33 0.43 -10.96
CA CYS A 187 -9.46 -0.63 -10.45
C CYS A 187 -10.21 -1.97 -10.35
N ASP A 188 -9.46 -3.06 -10.48
CA ASP A 188 -9.99 -4.43 -10.36
C ASP A 188 -10.40 -4.75 -8.93
N TYR A 189 -9.72 -4.15 -7.94
CA TYR A 189 -10.07 -4.25 -6.52
C TYR A 189 -9.76 -2.95 -5.78
N THR A 190 -10.59 -2.63 -4.77
CA THR A 190 -10.38 -1.43 -3.94
C THR A 190 -10.61 -1.75 -2.47
N LEU A 191 -9.57 -1.57 -1.65
CA LEU A 191 -9.62 -1.57 -0.18
C LEU A 191 -10.18 -0.20 0.27
N ILE A 192 -11.40 -0.18 0.81
CA ILE A 192 -12.13 1.05 1.08
C ILE A 192 -12.06 1.42 2.56
N GLY A 193 -11.55 2.62 2.85
CA GLY A 193 -11.62 3.20 4.19
C GLY A 193 -10.99 2.32 5.26
N GLU A 194 -11.83 1.82 6.17
CA GLU A 194 -11.40 0.97 7.29
C GLU A 194 -10.77 -0.36 6.85
N GLU A 195 -11.19 -0.93 5.72
CA GLU A 195 -10.60 -2.15 5.17
C GLU A 195 -9.12 -1.95 4.83
N PHE A 196 -8.76 -0.78 4.31
CA PHE A 196 -7.37 -0.44 4.04
C PHE A 196 -6.51 -0.36 5.31
N PHE A 197 -7.06 0.25 6.37
CA PHE A 197 -6.39 0.30 7.68
C PHE A 197 -6.32 -1.07 8.34
N ALA A 198 -7.39 -1.86 8.26
CA ALA A 198 -7.41 -3.23 8.76
C ALA A 198 -6.38 -4.11 8.06
N ALA A 199 -6.23 -3.98 6.73
CA ALA A 199 -5.21 -4.66 5.95
C ALA A 199 -3.80 -4.28 6.43
N SER A 200 -3.51 -2.99 6.62
CA SER A 200 -2.22 -2.52 7.11
C SER A 200 -1.94 -3.01 8.54
N ALA A 201 -2.93 -2.98 9.43
CA ALA A 201 -2.80 -3.48 10.81
C ALA A 201 -2.50 -4.98 10.84
N TYR A 202 -3.24 -5.77 10.04
CA TYR A 202 -3.01 -7.21 9.88
C TYR A 202 -1.59 -7.52 9.43
N LEU A 203 -1.10 -6.81 8.40
CA LEU A 203 0.23 -7.00 7.84
C LEU A 203 1.36 -6.52 8.75
N SER A 204 1.11 -5.53 9.60
CA SER A 204 2.12 -4.99 10.53
C SER A 204 2.50 -5.99 11.62
N GLN A 205 1.61 -6.93 11.96
CA GLN A 205 1.69 -7.85 13.10
C GLN A 205 1.95 -7.15 14.44
N ARG A 206 1.71 -5.84 14.53
CA ARG A 206 1.87 -5.05 15.75
C ARG A 206 0.61 -5.13 16.60
N PRO A 207 0.71 -5.61 17.87
CA PRO A 207 -0.46 -5.77 18.75
C PRO A 207 -1.27 -4.49 18.95
N GLU A 208 -0.60 -3.34 18.95
CA GLU A 208 -1.22 -2.03 19.11
C GLU A 208 -2.15 -1.67 17.94
N LEU A 209 -1.75 -2.03 16.72
CA LEU A 209 -2.53 -1.77 15.51
C LEU A 209 -3.65 -2.80 15.36
N ILE A 210 -3.35 -4.08 15.62
CA ILE A 210 -4.35 -5.17 15.56
C ILE A 210 -5.47 -4.98 16.58
N GLY A 211 -5.14 -4.53 17.80
CA GLY A 211 -6.13 -4.30 18.85
C GLY A 211 -6.91 -3.00 18.69
N GLY A 212 -6.57 -2.15 17.74
CA GLY A 212 -7.23 -0.87 17.45
C GLY A 212 -8.15 -0.89 16.22
N VAL A 213 -8.20 -2.00 15.48
CA VAL A 213 -9.05 -2.26 14.33
C VAL A 213 -10.15 -3.23 14.73
#